data_1b0afdc7f7d6bf7d758cdac4939ad1cc
#
_entry.id   1b0afdc7f7d6bf7d758cdac4939ad1cc
#
_cell.length_a   1.000
_cell.length_b   1.000
_cell.length_c   1.000
_cell.angle_alpha   90.00
_cell.angle_beta   90.00
_cell.angle_gamma   90.00
#
_symmetry.space_group_name_H-M   'P 1'
#
loop_
_entity.id
_entity.type
_entity.pdbx_description
1 polymer ?
#
loop_
_entity_poly.entity_id
_entity_poly.type
_entity_poly.pdbx_seq_one_letter_code
_entity_poly.pdbx_strand_id
1 'polypeptide(L)'
;MTEPVVDKAALRRSRQTPTNLVLSLLASLGIVLFLVLVVVRPETPAEDKAVDWHTAAAAAQATVTDTVIIDPVLGDDAWANRAELTAGDPAVWSIGWVHNDTNGNPTLFTAMDQYFGNFDVSDIVGDTAPFAYQPSAGISWTGYDRIYSADPGNHAWVWVTEFDGDTIVVSTSDTSENPTASRAIVDAISAFLTTNGAAS
;
A
#
# COMPACT_ATOMS: atom_id res chain seq x y z
N MET A 1 -16.43 41.86 -70.94
CA MET A 1 -15.89 42.30 -69.64
C MET A 1 -16.05 41.13 -68.68
N THR A 2 -14.94 40.46 -68.39
CA THR A 2 -14.92 39.30 -67.48
C THR A 2 -14.58 39.79 -66.08
N GLU A 3 -15.46 39.62 -65.11
CA GLU A 3 -15.18 39.98 -63.73
C GLU A 3 -14.01 39.11 -63.18
N PRO A 4 -13.11 39.71 -62.41
CA PRO A 4 -12.00 38.96 -61.83
C PRO A 4 -12.54 38.03 -60.72
N VAL A 5 -12.34 36.72 -60.90
CA VAL A 5 -12.65 35.71 -59.88
C VAL A 5 -11.71 35.91 -58.72
N VAL A 6 -12.20 36.46 -57.62
CA VAL A 6 -11.45 36.64 -56.40
C VAL A 6 -11.23 35.28 -55.74
N ASP A 7 -10.00 34.77 -55.78
CA ASP A 7 -9.65 33.51 -55.12
C ASP A 7 -9.79 33.62 -53.61
N LYS A 8 -10.90 33.11 -53.04
CA LYS A 8 -11.20 33.10 -51.62
C LYS A 8 -10.16 32.32 -50.78
N ALA A 9 -9.39 31.41 -51.41
CA ALA A 9 -8.35 30.66 -50.75
C ALA A 9 -7.08 31.52 -50.55
N ALA A 10 -6.75 32.38 -51.51
CA ALA A 10 -5.66 33.35 -51.41
C ALA A 10 -5.91 34.40 -50.33
N LEU A 11 -7.17 34.88 -50.21
CA LEU A 11 -7.61 35.81 -49.16
C LEU A 11 -7.57 35.19 -47.75
N ARG A 12 -7.81 33.91 -47.60
CA ARG A 12 -7.66 33.22 -46.31
C ARG A 12 -6.20 33.07 -45.89
N ARG A 13 -5.30 32.76 -46.82
CA ARG A 13 -3.86 32.65 -46.55
C ARG A 13 -3.20 34.00 -46.20
N SER A 14 -3.67 35.11 -46.77
CA SER A 14 -3.13 36.45 -46.47
C SER A 14 -3.51 36.93 -45.04
N ARG A 15 -4.51 36.34 -44.41
CA ARG A 15 -4.93 36.64 -43.03
C ARG A 15 -4.20 35.81 -41.98
N GLN A 16 -3.40 34.84 -42.36
CA GLN A 16 -2.51 34.14 -41.46
C GLN A 16 -1.24 34.95 -41.24
N THR A 17 -1.36 35.99 -40.45
CA THR A 17 -0.21 36.83 -40.08
C THR A 17 0.72 36.00 -39.18
N PRO A 18 2.04 36.07 -39.30
CA PRO A 18 3.01 35.41 -38.41
C PRO A 18 2.68 35.61 -36.95
N THR A 19 2.11 36.77 -36.59
CA THR A 19 1.65 37.12 -35.25
C THR A 19 0.58 36.17 -34.72
N ASN A 20 -0.40 35.74 -35.54
CA ASN A 20 -1.44 34.80 -35.11
C ASN A 20 -0.88 33.38 -34.83
N LEU A 21 0.15 32.99 -35.59
CA LEU A 21 0.84 31.72 -35.40
C LEU A 21 1.66 31.71 -34.10
N VAL A 22 2.35 32.83 -33.82
CA VAL A 22 3.08 33.00 -32.57
C VAL A 22 2.13 33.04 -31.37
N LEU A 23 1.00 33.74 -31.49
CA LEU A 23 -0.01 33.80 -30.41
C LEU A 23 -0.63 32.42 -30.11
N SER A 24 -0.93 31.64 -31.14
CA SER A 24 -1.42 30.26 -31.00
C SER A 24 -0.40 29.35 -30.33
N LEU A 25 0.89 29.49 -30.72
CA LEU A 25 1.99 28.75 -30.11
C LEU A 25 2.15 29.07 -28.62
N LEU A 26 2.13 30.38 -28.29
CA LEU A 26 2.20 30.84 -26.90
C LEU A 26 1.00 30.37 -26.06
N ALA A 27 -0.20 30.38 -26.63
CA ALA A 27 -1.39 29.86 -25.94
C ALA A 27 -1.27 28.36 -25.67
N SER A 28 -0.83 27.58 -26.66
CA SER A 28 -0.61 26.14 -26.50
C SER A 28 0.50 25.84 -25.47
N LEU A 29 1.61 26.57 -25.54
CA LEU A 29 2.70 26.45 -24.57
C LEU A 29 2.26 26.84 -23.16
N GLY A 30 1.45 27.88 -23.02
CA GLY A 30 0.88 28.31 -21.75
C GLY A 30 -0.03 27.25 -21.15
N ILE A 31 -0.86 26.58 -21.94
CA ILE A 31 -1.71 25.47 -21.48
C ILE A 31 -0.85 24.27 -21.03
N VAL A 32 0.17 23.92 -21.82
CA VAL A 32 1.08 22.82 -21.44
C VAL A 32 1.83 23.17 -20.17
N LEU A 33 2.36 24.38 -20.03
CA LEU A 33 3.06 24.83 -18.83
C LEU A 33 2.12 24.81 -17.61
N PHE A 34 0.87 25.30 -17.77
CA PHE A 34 -0.13 25.26 -16.73
C PHE A 34 -0.44 23.83 -16.31
N LEU A 35 -0.63 22.90 -17.27
CA LEU A 35 -0.86 21.48 -16.97
C LEU A 35 0.34 20.86 -16.25
N VAL A 36 1.57 21.16 -16.67
CA VAL A 36 2.78 20.67 -15.98
C VAL A 36 2.84 21.21 -14.55
N LEU A 37 2.58 22.49 -14.32
CA LEU A 37 2.59 23.09 -12.97
C LEU A 37 1.47 22.55 -12.06
N VAL A 38 0.31 22.19 -12.64
CA VAL A 38 -0.83 21.68 -11.87
C VAL A 38 -0.73 20.16 -11.65
N VAL A 39 -0.22 19.43 -12.64
CA VAL A 39 -0.15 17.94 -12.60
C VAL A 39 1.17 17.47 -11.99
N VAL A 40 2.29 18.14 -12.27
CA VAL A 40 3.57 17.84 -11.64
C VAL A 40 3.59 18.49 -10.25
N ARG A 41 2.87 17.88 -9.32
CA ARG A 41 3.14 18.14 -7.91
C ARG A 41 4.48 17.51 -7.58
N PRO A 42 5.42 18.23 -6.91
CA PRO A 42 6.55 17.55 -6.31
C PRO A 42 5.99 16.47 -5.38
N GLU A 43 6.24 15.22 -5.71
CA GLU A 43 5.86 14.12 -4.81
C GLU A 43 6.65 14.34 -3.52
N THR A 44 5.93 14.52 -2.43
CA THR A 44 6.53 14.46 -1.10
C THR A 44 7.20 13.09 -1.00
N PRO A 45 8.47 13.01 -0.60
CA PRO A 45 9.11 11.71 -0.40
C PRO A 45 8.20 10.78 0.40
N ALA A 46 8.16 9.52 0.05
CA ALA A 46 7.23 8.57 0.67
C ALA A 46 7.41 8.51 2.19
N GLU A 47 8.65 8.68 2.65
CA GLU A 47 9.03 8.70 4.07
C GLU A 47 8.43 9.87 4.86
N ASP A 48 8.17 11.03 4.22
CA ASP A 48 7.48 12.17 4.87
C ASP A 48 6.01 11.85 5.21
N LYS A 49 5.49 10.71 4.76
CA LYS A 49 4.16 10.18 5.08
C LYS A 49 4.20 9.05 6.11
N ALA A 50 5.36 8.76 6.68
CA ALA A 50 5.49 7.72 7.67
C ALA A 50 4.58 7.97 8.88
N VAL A 51 3.89 6.92 9.31
CA VAL A 51 3.03 6.92 10.49
C VAL A 51 3.79 6.31 11.65
N ASP A 52 3.75 6.94 12.81
CA ASP A 52 4.23 6.34 14.05
C ASP A 52 3.19 5.30 14.53
N TRP A 53 3.39 4.04 14.14
CA TRP A 53 2.46 2.96 14.48
C TRP A 53 2.49 2.60 15.97
N HIS A 54 3.58 2.88 16.70
CA HIS A 54 3.64 2.65 18.13
C HIS A 54 2.72 3.61 18.89
N THR A 55 2.74 4.90 18.53
CA THR A 55 1.79 5.88 19.07
C THR A 55 0.35 5.54 18.69
N ALA A 56 0.11 5.09 17.46
CA ALA A 56 -1.22 4.67 17.01
C ALA A 56 -1.70 3.41 17.76
N ALA A 57 -0.83 2.41 17.96
CA ALA A 57 -1.15 1.20 18.72
C ALA A 57 -1.49 1.53 20.18
N ALA A 58 -0.72 2.40 20.83
CA ALA A 58 -1.02 2.85 22.18
C ALA A 58 -2.37 3.58 22.28
N ALA A 59 -2.72 4.40 21.27
CA ALA A 59 -4.01 5.06 21.19
C ALA A 59 -5.16 4.06 20.97
N ALA A 60 -4.97 3.05 20.11
CA ALA A 60 -5.92 1.97 19.89
C ALA A 60 -6.13 1.15 21.17
N GLN A 61 -5.04 0.78 21.86
CA GLN A 61 -5.12 0.03 23.13
C GLN A 61 -5.89 0.79 24.22
N ALA A 62 -5.84 2.11 24.23
CA ALA A 62 -6.61 2.91 25.18
C ALA A 62 -8.14 2.83 24.95
N THR A 63 -8.57 2.40 23.77
CA THR A 63 -9.98 2.24 23.40
C THR A 63 -10.47 0.81 23.42
N VAL A 64 -9.54 -0.17 23.37
CA VAL A 64 -9.83 -1.62 23.36
C VAL A 64 -9.33 -2.22 24.66
N THR A 65 -10.23 -2.89 25.40
CA THR A 65 -9.94 -3.46 26.73
C THR A 65 -9.88 -4.97 26.72
N ASP A 66 -10.50 -5.61 25.72
CA ASP A 66 -10.77 -7.04 25.71
C ASP A 66 -9.71 -7.85 24.94
N THR A 67 -8.81 -7.17 24.24
CA THR A 67 -7.69 -7.79 23.53
C THR A 67 -6.45 -6.91 23.54
N VAL A 68 -5.30 -7.49 23.29
CA VAL A 68 -4.01 -6.77 23.20
C VAL A 68 -3.79 -6.33 21.76
N ILE A 69 -3.63 -5.03 21.55
CA ILE A 69 -3.28 -4.45 20.24
C ILE A 69 -1.86 -4.84 19.89
N ILE A 70 -1.68 -5.47 18.73
CA ILE A 70 -0.37 -5.92 18.26
C ILE A 70 0.48 -4.73 17.83
N ASP A 71 1.63 -4.58 18.48
CA ASP A 71 2.61 -3.52 18.25
C ASP A 71 4.02 -4.14 18.09
N PRO A 72 4.35 -4.70 16.92
CA PRO A 72 5.61 -5.40 16.72
C PRO A 72 6.78 -4.42 16.58
N VAL A 73 7.93 -4.80 17.13
CA VAL A 73 9.18 -4.06 16.93
C VAL A 73 9.85 -4.58 15.65
N LEU A 74 10.02 -3.72 14.66
CA LEU A 74 10.68 -4.01 13.39
C LEU A 74 12.02 -3.27 13.27
N GLY A 75 12.84 -3.70 12.31
CA GLY A 75 14.08 -3.00 11.96
C GLY A 75 13.83 -1.71 11.16
N ASP A 76 14.91 -0.95 10.93
CA ASP A 76 14.87 0.38 10.28
C ASP A 76 14.63 0.33 8.75
N ASP A 77 14.49 -0.86 8.17
CA ASP A 77 14.27 -1.08 6.74
C ASP A 77 12.79 -0.97 6.32
N ALA A 78 11.89 -0.86 7.30
CA ALA A 78 10.46 -0.74 7.09
C ALA A 78 9.90 0.51 7.79
N TRP A 79 8.99 1.22 7.12
CA TRP A 79 8.24 2.33 7.67
C TRP A 79 6.75 2.13 7.44
N ALA A 80 5.91 2.51 8.41
CA ALA A 80 4.48 2.37 8.27
C ALA A 80 3.89 3.52 7.45
N ASN A 81 3.04 3.18 6.49
CA ASN A 81 2.23 4.14 5.74
C ASN A 81 0.77 4.20 6.24
N ARG A 82 0.39 3.24 7.08
CA ARG A 82 -0.94 3.15 7.71
C ARG A 82 -0.81 2.48 9.08
N ALA A 83 -1.53 3.00 10.07
CA ALA A 83 -1.77 2.34 11.35
C ALA A 83 -3.11 2.87 11.90
N GLU A 84 -4.15 2.04 11.89
CA GLU A 84 -5.50 2.47 12.22
C GLU A 84 -6.36 1.35 12.81
N LEU A 85 -7.25 1.74 13.72
CA LEU A 85 -8.31 0.89 14.24
C LEU A 85 -9.63 1.23 13.52
N THR A 86 -10.14 0.27 12.76
CA THR A 86 -11.40 0.41 12.02
C THR A 86 -12.52 -0.30 12.77
N ALA A 87 -13.59 0.43 13.06
CA ALA A 87 -14.78 -0.16 13.67
C ALA A 87 -15.53 -1.03 12.64
N GLY A 88 -16.00 -2.21 13.08
CA GLY A 88 -16.70 -3.15 12.24
C GLY A 88 -17.16 -4.35 13.05
N ASP A 89 -17.64 -5.39 12.37
CA ASP A 89 -17.96 -6.69 12.93
C ASP A 89 -17.36 -7.78 12.00
N PRO A 90 -16.14 -8.25 12.34
CA PRO A 90 -15.29 -7.83 13.45
C PRO A 90 -14.65 -6.46 13.24
N ALA A 91 -14.27 -5.75 14.33
CA ALA A 91 -13.39 -4.60 14.28
C ALA A 91 -11.97 -5.05 13.90
N VAL A 92 -11.18 -4.16 13.28
CA VAL A 92 -9.87 -4.52 12.75
C VAL A 92 -8.83 -3.46 13.14
N TRP A 93 -7.72 -3.92 13.73
CA TRP A 93 -6.50 -3.15 13.86
C TRP A 93 -5.57 -3.47 12.69
N SER A 94 -5.18 -2.45 11.94
CA SER A 94 -4.39 -2.63 10.71
C SER A 94 -3.11 -1.82 10.76
N ILE A 95 -2.00 -2.42 10.36
CA ILE A 95 -0.74 -1.73 10.07
C ILE A 95 -0.28 -2.12 8.67
N GLY A 96 0.10 -1.12 7.87
CA GLY A 96 0.72 -1.32 6.56
C GLY A 96 2.15 -0.79 6.56
N TRP A 97 3.12 -1.59 6.15
CA TRP A 97 4.53 -1.22 6.04
C TRP A 97 4.98 -1.22 4.59
N VAL A 98 5.88 -0.31 4.32
CA VAL A 98 6.62 -0.23 3.06
C VAL A 98 8.07 -0.53 3.36
N HIS A 99 8.67 -1.43 2.59
CA HIS A 99 10.08 -1.78 2.67
C HIS A 99 10.83 -1.09 1.54
N ASN A 100 11.95 -0.49 1.88
CA ASN A 100 12.82 0.17 0.91
C ASN A 100 13.93 -0.80 0.46
N ASP A 101 14.39 -0.62 -0.78
CA ASP A 101 15.61 -1.26 -1.26
C ASP A 101 16.86 -0.56 -0.66
N THR A 102 18.05 -1.04 -0.99
CA THR A 102 19.33 -0.47 -0.53
C THR A 102 19.59 0.96 -1.04
N ASN A 103 18.77 1.46 -1.97
CA ASN A 103 18.85 2.82 -2.51
C ASN A 103 17.77 3.74 -1.90
N GLY A 104 16.95 3.22 -0.97
CA GLY A 104 15.85 3.96 -0.34
C GLY A 104 14.56 4.00 -1.18
N ASN A 105 14.44 3.21 -2.26
CA ASN A 105 13.21 3.18 -3.04
C ASN A 105 12.21 2.18 -2.44
N PRO A 106 10.91 2.53 -2.33
CA PRO A 106 9.89 1.61 -1.89
C PRO A 106 9.72 0.46 -2.89
N THR A 107 9.86 -0.79 -2.43
CA THR A 107 9.84 -1.97 -3.29
C THR A 107 8.79 -2.99 -2.91
N LEU A 108 8.49 -3.13 -1.62
CA LEU A 108 7.58 -4.12 -1.10
C LEU A 108 6.57 -3.48 -0.15
N PHE A 109 5.38 -4.04 -0.16
CA PHE A 109 4.33 -3.74 0.81
C PHE A 109 4.04 -4.98 1.65
N THR A 110 3.90 -4.80 2.96
CA THR A 110 3.44 -5.83 3.89
C THR A 110 2.40 -5.22 4.82
N ALA A 111 1.33 -5.93 5.08
CA ALA A 111 0.29 -5.52 6.01
C ALA A 111 0.07 -6.57 7.09
N MET A 112 -0.34 -6.12 8.26
CA MET A 112 -0.93 -6.94 9.30
C MET A 112 -2.33 -6.41 9.58
N ASP A 113 -3.29 -7.33 9.64
CA ASP A 113 -4.65 -7.07 10.08
C ASP A 113 -4.98 -8.02 11.25
N GLN A 114 -5.28 -7.45 12.42
CA GLN A 114 -5.78 -8.15 13.59
C GLN A 114 -7.29 -7.96 13.65
N TYR A 115 -8.05 -9.00 13.36
CA TYR A 115 -9.50 -9.04 13.46
C TYR A 115 -9.89 -9.43 14.87
N PHE A 116 -10.69 -8.61 15.55
CA PHE A 116 -11.12 -8.89 16.93
C PHE A 116 -12.22 -9.94 16.91
N GLY A 117 -11.79 -11.20 16.92
CA GLY A 117 -12.63 -12.37 16.78
C GLY A 117 -12.25 -13.24 15.60
N ASN A 118 -13.06 -14.24 15.33
CA ASN A 118 -12.87 -15.17 14.23
C ASN A 118 -13.18 -14.48 12.89
N PHE A 119 -12.25 -14.55 11.95
CA PHE A 119 -12.40 -14.01 10.60
C PHE A 119 -12.16 -15.11 9.57
N ASP A 120 -13.09 -15.26 8.61
CA ASP A 120 -12.92 -16.18 7.49
C ASP A 120 -11.99 -15.59 6.44
N VAL A 121 -10.80 -16.17 6.29
CA VAL A 121 -9.77 -15.74 5.35
C VAL A 121 -10.00 -16.22 3.91
N SER A 122 -11.05 -16.99 3.66
CA SER A 122 -11.34 -17.58 2.35
C SER A 122 -11.44 -16.55 1.22
N ASP A 123 -11.97 -15.36 1.52
CA ASP A 123 -12.05 -14.26 0.55
C ASP A 123 -10.67 -13.71 0.15
N ILE A 124 -9.66 -13.86 1.03
CA ILE A 124 -8.28 -13.42 0.79
C ILE A 124 -7.49 -14.49 0.05
N VAL A 125 -7.58 -15.75 0.53
CA VAL A 125 -6.71 -16.83 0.06
C VAL A 125 -7.31 -17.64 -1.08
N GLY A 126 -8.64 -17.61 -1.27
CA GLY A 126 -9.36 -18.40 -2.26
C GLY A 126 -9.13 -19.90 -2.09
N ASP A 127 -8.94 -20.61 -3.20
CA ASP A 127 -8.69 -22.06 -3.23
C ASP A 127 -7.21 -22.42 -3.01
N THR A 128 -6.37 -21.50 -2.50
CA THR A 128 -4.94 -21.75 -2.27
C THR A 128 -4.75 -22.77 -1.16
N ALA A 129 -3.93 -23.80 -1.42
CA ALA A 129 -3.64 -24.83 -0.43
C ALA A 129 -2.80 -24.26 0.73
N PRO A 130 -3.19 -24.50 1.98
CA PRO A 130 -2.43 -24.08 3.15
C PRO A 130 -1.19 -24.93 3.38
N PHE A 131 -0.17 -24.34 4.03
CA PHE A 131 0.96 -25.09 4.59
C PHE A 131 1.28 -24.55 6.00
N ALA A 132 1.87 -25.42 6.84
CA ALA A 132 2.26 -25.02 8.19
C ALA A 132 3.57 -24.25 8.18
N TYR A 133 3.63 -23.16 8.95
CA TYR A 133 4.84 -22.39 9.21
C TYR A 133 5.01 -22.17 10.71
N GLN A 134 6.22 -22.41 11.21
CA GLN A 134 6.55 -22.29 12.63
C GLN A 134 7.73 -21.32 12.80
N PRO A 135 7.48 -20.07 13.23
CA PRO A 135 8.54 -19.15 13.63
C PRO A 135 9.28 -19.63 14.89
N SER A 136 10.44 -19.06 15.13
CA SER A 136 11.30 -19.38 16.29
C SER A 136 10.62 -19.10 17.64
N ALA A 137 9.67 -18.17 17.69
CA ALA A 137 8.91 -17.81 18.89
C ALA A 137 7.81 -18.83 19.29
N GLY A 138 7.58 -19.89 18.50
CA GLY A 138 6.70 -21.00 18.87
C GLY A 138 5.22 -20.82 18.53
N ILE A 139 4.79 -19.69 18.01
CA ILE A 139 3.42 -19.49 17.51
C ILE A 139 3.28 -20.19 16.15
N SER A 140 2.24 -21.04 15.99
CA SER A 140 1.99 -21.74 14.72
C SER A 140 1.21 -20.84 13.77
N TRP A 141 1.67 -20.77 12.51
CA TRP A 141 1.02 -20.02 11.43
C TRP A 141 0.62 -20.94 10.29
N THR A 142 -0.46 -20.58 9.62
CA THR A 142 -0.86 -21.19 8.35
C THR A 142 -0.44 -20.24 7.22
N GLY A 143 0.41 -20.73 6.32
CA GLY A 143 0.87 -19.96 5.15
C GLY A 143 0.09 -20.32 3.90
N TYR A 144 -0.06 -19.35 2.99
CA TYR A 144 -0.66 -19.51 1.67
C TYR A 144 0.24 -18.85 0.63
N ASP A 145 0.73 -19.64 -0.32
CA ASP A 145 1.53 -19.18 -1.46
C ASP A 145 0.61 -18.88 -2.63
N ARG A 146 0.46 -17.60 -2.96
CA ARG A 146 -0.40 -17.11 -4.04
C ARG A 146 0.38 -16.45 -5.17
N ILE A 147 1.73 -16.58 -5.20
CA ILE A 147 2.58 -15.90 -6.19
C ILE A 147 2.22 -16.27 -7.64
N TYR A 148 1.63 -17.45 -7.86
CA TYR A 148 1.19 -17.91 -9.17
C TYR A 148 -0.30 -17.67 -9.44
N SER A 149 -1.02 -16.97 -8.55
CA SER A 149 -2.40 -16.56 -8.77
C SER A 149 -2.47 -15.53 -9.91
N ALA A 150 -3.61 -15.45 -10.60
CA ALA A 150 -3.79 -14.55 -11.74
C ALA A 150 -3.62 -13.06 -11.36
N ASP A 151 -4.01 -12.70 -10.14
CA ASP A 151 -3.84 -11.36 -9.55
C ASP A 151 -3.62 -11.49 -8.05
N PRO A 152 -2.38 -11.72 -7.60
CA PRO A 152 -2.08 -11.84 -6.19
C PRO A 152 -2.14 -10.48 -5.46
N GLY A 153 -1.92 -9.35 -6.15
CA GLY A 153 -1.92 -8.01 -5.57
C GLY A 153 -1.00 -7.92 -4.34
N ASN A 154 -1.52 -7.40 -3.23
CA ASN A 154 -0.82 -7.32 -1.96
C ASN A 154 -0.90 -8.61 -1.12
N HIS A 155 -1.44 -9.69 -1.69
CA HIS A 155 -1.62 -10.99 -1.04
C HIS A 155 -0.86 -12.10 -1.77
N ALA A 156 0.34 -11.81 -2.29
CA ALA A 156 1.20 -12.82 -2.93
C ALA A 156 1.59 -13.92 -1.94
N TRP A 157 1.84 -13.55 -0.68
CA TRP A 157 1.89 -14.46 0.45
C TRP A 157 0.94 -13.98 1.54
N VAL A 158 0.26 -14.94 2.18
CA VAL A 158 -0.62 -14.68 3.32
C VAL A 158 -0.26 -15.63 4.44
N TRP A 159 -0.13 -15.10 5.66
CA TRP A 159 0.15 -15.84 6.87
C TRP A 159 -0.98 -15.59 7.85
N VAL A 160 -1.53 -16.64 8.42
CA VAL A 160 -2.69 -16.57 9.33
C VAL A 160 -2.37 -17.29 10.62
N THR A 161 -2.70 -16.68 11.73
CA THR A 161 -2.72 -17.34 13.04
C THR A 161 -3.94 -16.89 13.85
N GLU A 162 -4.34 -17.71 14.79
CA GLU A 162 -5.33 -17.37 15.81
C GLU A 162 -4.61 -17.22 17.14
N PHE A 163 -4.93 -16.16 17.87
CA PHE A 163 -4.36 -15.90 19.17
C PHE A 163 -5.36 -15.18 20.06
N ASP A 164 -5.65 -15.75 21.23
CA ASP A 164 -6.59 -15.22 22.23
C ASP A 164 -7.99 -14.88 21.68
N GLY A 165 -8.44 -15.67 20.71
CA GLY A 165 -9.73 -15.49 20.04
C GLY A 165 -9.73 -14.53 18.87
N ASP A 166 -8.63 -13.84 18.59
CA ASP A 166 -8.46 -12.97 17.43
C ASP A 166 -7.84 -13.72 16.25
N THR A 167 -8.22 -13.33 15.02
CA THR A 167 -7.56 -13.78 13.80
C THR A 167 -6.55 -12.74 13.34
N ILE A 168 -5.30 -13.16 13.17
CA ILE A 168 -4.19 -12.28 12.73
C ILE A 168 -3.77 -12.71 11.34
N VAL A 169 -3.80 -11.77 10.40
CA VAL A 169 -3.43 -11.96 9.01
C VAL A 169 -2.25 -11.07 8.66
N VAL A 170 -1.17 -11.64 8.14
CA VAL A 170 -0.06 -10.90 7.54
C VAL A 170 -0.05 -11.17 6.05
N SER A 171 -0.01 -10.13 5.23
CA SER A 171 0.01 -10.24 3.78
C SER A 171 1.12 -9.40 3.16
N THR A 172 1.59 -9.79 1.98
CA THR A 172 2.67 -9.06 1.29
C THR A 172 2.50 -9.08 -0.22
N SER A 173 3.01 -8.04 -0.88
CA SER A 173 3.16 -7.96 -2.34
C SER A 173 4.43 -8.66 -2.86
N ASP A 174 5.23 -9.29 -1.99
CA ASP A 174 6.47 -10.00 -2.37
C ASP A 174 6.13 -11.26 -3.17
N THR A 175 6.52 -11.28 -4.45
CA THR A 175 6.33 -12.42 -5.35
C THR A 175 7.54 -13.36 -5.40
N SER A 176 8.53 -13.17 -4.53
CA SER A 176 9.67 -14.09 -4.43
C SER A 176 9.25 -15.44 -3.82
N GLU A 177 9.93 -16.52 -4.20
CA GLU A 177 9.72 -17.84 -3.61
C GLU A 177 10.10 -17.91 -2.12
N ASN A 178 10.83 -16.91 -1.61
CA ASN A 178 11.23 -16.81 -0.21
C ASN A 178 10.98 -15.41 0.34
N PRO A 179 9.77 -15.11 0.81
CA PRO A 179 9.35 -13.78 1.23
C PRO A 179 9.95 -13.40 2.59
N THR A 180 11.20 -12.96 2.61
CA THR A 180 11.96 -12.68 3.85
C THR A 180 11.37 -11.53 4.66
N ALA A 181 10.88 -10.47 4.01
CA ALA A 181 10.30 -9.32 4.69
C ALA A 181 9.04 -9.69 5.48
N SER A 182 8.09 -10.40 4.88
CA SER A 182 6.88 -10.81 5.59
C SER A 182 7.16 -11.84 6.69
N ARG A 183 8.13 -12.74 6.49
CA ARG A 183 8.56 -13.67 7.54
C ARG A 183 9.16 -12.95 8.74
N ALA A 184 9.97 -11.91 8.52
CA ALA A 184 10.51 -11.10 9.60
C ALA A 184 9.39 -10.43 10.43
N ILE A 185 8.32 -9.98 9.77
CA ILE A 185 7.15 -9.43 10.45
C ILE A 185 6.39 -10.51 11.23
N VAL A 186 6.18 -11.69 10.63
CA VAL A 186 5.57 -12.85 11.31
C VAL A 186 6.39 -13.25 12.55
N ASP A 187 7.72 -13.26 12.44
CA ASP A 187 8.62 -13.53 13.57
C ASP A 187 8.50 -12.47 14.68
N ALA A 188 8.45 -11.17 14.31
CA ALA A 188 8.30 -10.07 15.26
C ALA A 188 6.92 -10.10 15.97
N ILE A 189 5.84 -10.37 15.22
CA ILE A 189 4.50 -10.54 15.80
C ILE A 189 4.49 -11.75 16.73
N SER A 190 5.07 -12.87 16.33
CA SER A 190 5.13 -14.06 17.17
C SER A 190 5.89 -13.82 18.47
N ALA A 191 6.98 -13.06 18.41
CA ALA A 191 7.72 -12.65 19.61
C ALA A 191 6.88 -11.73 20.52
N PHE A 192 6.15 -10.77 19.93
CA PHE A 192 5.22 -9.91 20.67
C PHE A 192 4.14 -10.70 21.37
N LEU A 193 3.46 -11.61 20.67
CA LEU A 193 2.38 -12.45 21.20
C LEU A 193 2.87 -13.36 22.32
N THR A 194 4.04 -13.97 22.16
CA THR A 194 4.64 -14.83 23.19
C THR A 194 4.95 -14.03 24.47
N THR A 195 5.38 -12.77 24.33
CA THR A 195 5.74 -11.92 25.47
C THR A 195 4.51 -11.39 26.19
N ASN A 196 3.46 -11.00 25.47
CA ASN A 196 2.27 -10.34 26.04
C ASN A 196 1.14 -11.32 26.34
N GLY A 197 1.03 -12.46 25.63
CA GLY A 197 0.01 -13.46 25.88
C GLY A 197 0.29 -14.37 27.08
N ALA A 198 1.51 -14.40 27.58
CA ALA A 198 1.83 -15.10 28.84
C ALA A 198 1.41 -14.32 30.09
N ALA A 199 0.92 -13.08 29.92
CA ALA A 199 0.53 -12.18 31.01
C ALA A 199 -0.99 -12.11 31.23
N SER A 200 -1.79 -12.79 30.44
CA SER A 200 -3.27 -12.94 30.54
C SER A 200 -3.63 -14.37 31.05
#